data_f2633407280603eb96ca1879949a822d
#
_entry.id   f2633407280603eb96ca1879949a822d
#
_cell.length_a   1.000
_cell.length_b   1.000
_cell.length_c   1.000
_cell.angle_alpha   90.00
_cell.angle_beta   90.00
_cell.angle_gamma   90.00
#
_symmetry.space_group_name_H-M   'P 1'
#
loop_
_entity.id
_entity.type
_entity.pdbx_description
1 polymer ?
#
loop_
_entity_poly.entity_id
_entity_poly.type
_entity_poly.pdbx_seq_one_letter_code
_entity_poly.pdbx_strand_id
1 'polypeptide(L)'
;MLFAGDGASHIGYADYADGVVDCLEQGTHLRERITLATDHGRPTAAGATRLHYRRPMTPPEATPASTPTPPDQLFDVSGKTVVVTGGTRGIGRMIAGGFVAAGATVIVASRKAEAVEAASDELSAFGVCTGVAADLSTEDGARRFAEEVGAEHPVVDVLVNNAGATWGAPLAEHDAASWDRVLNLNVQGVFHTTKFFLPLLEAGATADEPARVINIGSIDGIHVPVLESYSYSASKAAVHQLTRHLARRLAPTITVNAVAPGPFPSKMMAATLEAFGEQIAAGAPLKRIGRPDDMAGVTIFLASRAGAYLTGSVIPIDGGIATIG
;
A
#
# COMPACT_ATOMS: atom_id res chain seq x y z
N MET A 1 13.86 19.97 9.66
CA MET A 1 12.96 21.13 9.85
C MET A 1 13.71 22.16 10.69
N LEU A 2 13.93 23.32 10.17
CA LEU A 2 14.62 24.43 10.85
C LEU A 2 13.54 25.33 11.45
N PHE A 3 13.59 25.55 12.75
CA PHE A 3 12.66 26.44 13.45
C PHE A 3 13.45 27.66 13.93
N ALA A 4 12.95 28.85 13.69
CA ALA A 4 13.34 30.04 14.41
C ALA A 4 12.91 29.92 15.90
N GLY A 5 13.44 30.76 16.79
CA GLY A 5 13.15 30.68 18.23
C GLY A 5 11.67 30.87 18.62
N ASP A 6 10.83 31.29 17.69
CA ASP A 6 9.35 31.40 17.75
C ASP A 6 8.61 30.18 17.20
N GLY A 7 9.34 29.14 16.75
CA GLY A 7 8.76 27.93 16.17
C GLY A 7 8.40 28.02 14.68
N ALA A 8 8.62 29.16 14.01
CA ALA A 8 8.38 29.34 12.59
C ALA A 8 9.66 29.11 11.77
N SER A 9 9.55 28.51 10.58
CA SER A 9 10.67 28.32 9.65
C SER A 9 10.71 29.49 8.66
N HIS A 10 11.76 30.32 8.77
CA HIS A 10 11.92 31.54 7.96
C HIS A 10 13.16 31.54 7.08
N ILE A 11 13.81 30.40 6.86
CA ILE A 11 14.96 30.33 5.96
C ILE A 11 14.48 30.08 4.54
N GLY A 12 14.81 31.01 3.63
CA GLY A 12 14.59 30.81 2.21
C GLY A 12 15.45 29.66 1.65
N TYR A 13 14.98 29.02 0.58
CA TYR A 13 15.73 27.93 -0.08
C TYR A 13 17.12 28.38 -0.57
N ALA A 14 17.25 29.64 -1.00
CA ALA A 14 18.52 30.23 -1.43
C ALA A 14 19.53 30.31 -0.28
N ASP A 15 19.11 30.89 0.85
CA ASP A 15 19.97 31.04 2.03
C ASP A 15 20.42 29.69 2.61
N TYR A 16 19.54 28.68 2.54
CA TYR A 16 19.88 27.30 2.95
C TYR A 16 20.90 26.67 2.00
N ALA A 17 20.72 26.85 0.68
CA ALA A 17 21.62 26.32 -0.32
C ALA A 17 23.02 26.94 -0.24
N ASP A 18 23.09 28.25 -0.09
CA ASP A 18 24.37 28.98 0.05
C ASP A 18 25.12 28.53 1.29
N GLY A 19 24.43 28.37 2.45
CA GLY A 19 25.05 27.88 3.67
C GLY A 19 25.59 26.45 3.57
N VAL A 20 24.93 25.59 2.82
CA VAL A 20 25.39 24.21 2.57
C VAL A 20 26.59 24.20 1.63
N VAL A 21 26.57 25.02 0.57
CA VAL A 21 27.69 25.14 -0.37
C VAL A 21 28.95 25.67 0.34
N ASP A 22 28.81 26.72 1.15
CA ASP A 22 29.94 27.27 1.93
C ASP A 22 30.55 26.22 2.87
N CYS A 23 29.75 25.39 3.52
CA CYS A 23 30.24 24.32 4.38
C CYS A 23 31.00 23.24 3.60
N LEU A 24 30.55 22.91 2.38
CA LEU A 24 31.18 21.92 1.51
C LEU A 24 32.51 22.45 0.94
N GLU A 25 32.53 23.70 0.47
CA GLU A 25 33.73 24.33 -0.09
C GLU A 25 34.83 24.54 0.96
N GLN A 26 34.46 24.87 2.19
CA GLN A 26 35.41 25.07 3.29
C GLN A 26 35.84 23.76 3.97
N GLY A 27 35.24 22.63 3.59
CA GLY A 27 35.51 21.32 4.20
C GLY A 27 35.17 21.24 5.69
N THR A 28 34.34 22.15 6.16
CA THR A 28 33.91 22.24 7.57
C THR A 28 32.64 21.41 7.79
N HIS A 29 32.49 20.88 9.00
CA HIS A 29 31.27 20.17 9.44
C HIS A 29 30.85 18.94 8.61
N LEU A 30 31.80 18.27 7.92
CA LEU A 30 31.53 17.11 7.06
C LEU A 30 30.86 15.91 7.74
N ARG A 31 30.77 15.89 9.07
CA ARG A 31 30.14 14.83 9.88
C ARG A 31 29.20 15.37 10.94
N GLU A 32 28.75 16.60 10.83
CA GLU A 32 27.95 17.27 11.87
C GLU A 32 26.63 17.77 11.28
N ARG A 33 25.62 17.87 12.14
CA ARG A 33 24.35 18.45 11.77
C ARG A 33 24.43 19.97 11.87
N ILE A 34 24.29 20.66 10.74
CA ILE A 34 24.34 22.13 10.66
C ILE A 34 22.92 22.68 10.80
N THR A 35 22.75 23.67 11.66
CA THR A 35 21.52 24.46 11.76
C THR A 35 21.85 25.90 11.37
N LEU A 36 21.25 26.37 10.27
CA LEU A 36 21.35 27.75 9.81
C LEU A 36 20.14 28.53 10.28
N ALA A 37 20.35 29.70 10.88
CA ALA A 37 19.30 30.62 11.27
C ALA A 37 19.65 32.03 10.75
N THR A 38 18.68 32.69 10.10
CA THR A 38 18.79 34.11 9.70
C THR A 38 18.15 35.00 10.76
N ASP A 39 18.84 36.04 11.19
CA ASP A 39 18.32 37.02 12.12
C ASP A 39 17.59 38.14 11.33
N HIS A 40 16.27 38.17 11.36
CA HIS A 40 15.44 39.17 10.66
C HIS A 40 15.30 40.49 11.48
N GLY A 41 16.44 40.98 12.00
CA GLY A 41 16.46 42.23 12.74
C GLY A 41 17.53 43.23 12.28
N ARG A 42 17.27 43.99 11.20
CA ARG A 42 18.04 45.14 10.64
C ARG A 42 19.31 44.75 9.84
N PRO A 43 19.53 45.32 8.65
CA PRO A 43 20.80 45.24 7.96
C PRO A 43 21.84 46.09 8.71
N THR A 44 22.66 45.48 9.53
CA THR A 44 23.92 46.04 9.95
C THR A 44 24.96 45.64 8.90
N ALA A 45 25.74 46.65 8.42
CA ALA A 45 26.78 46.53 7.45
C ALA A 45 27.91 45.61 7.96
N ALA A 46 27.74 44.36 7.90
CA ALA A 46 28.65 43.24 7.93
C ALA A 46 27.79 41.96 8.11
N GLY A 47 27.48 41.30 7.00
CA GLY A 47 26.72 40.05 7.03
C GLY A 47 27.50 38.91 7.69
N ALA A 48 27.49 38.85 8.98
CA ALA A 48 28.02 37.70 9.73
C ALA A 48 26.81 36.82 10.15
N THR A 49 26.52 35.82 9.35
CA THR A 49 25.67 34.71 9.78
C THR A 49 26.32 34.04 10.98
N ARG A 50 25.77 34.18 12.17
CA ARG A 50 26.25 33.46 13.35
C ARG A 50 25.80 32.01 13.25
N LEU A 51 26.73 31.11 12.99
CA LEU A 51 26.55 29.68 13.14
C LEU A 51 26.43 29.35 14.64
N HIS A 52 25.24 28.96 15.09
CA HIS A 52 25.08 28.42 16.44
C HIS A 52 25.40 26.92 16.42
N TYR A 53 26.61 26.60 16.86
CA TYR A 53 27.06 25.23 17.08
C TYR A 53 26.29 24.60 18.24
N ARG A 54 25.54 23.55 17.97
CA ARG A 54 25.08 22.64 19.02
C ARG A 54 26.13 21.54 19.19
N ARG A 55 26.51 21.30 20.46
CA ARG A 55 27.40 20.24 20.88
C ARG A 55 27.17 18.97 20.07
N PRO A 56 28.21 18.26 19.60
CA PRO A 56 28.02 17.03 18.83
C PRO A 56 27.11 16.08 19.61
N MET A 57 26.07 15.61 18.96
CA MET A 57 25.37 14.43 19.46
C MET A 57 26.39 13.31 19.41
N THR A 58 26.65 12.69 20.53
CA THR A 58 27.36 11.41 20.55
C THR A 58 26.71 10.54 19.47
N PRO A 59 27.48 9.98 18.54
CA PRO A 59 26.92 9.04 17.57
C PRO A 59 26.12 8.02 18.37
N PRO A 60 24.91 7.63 17.95
CA PRO A 60 24.24 6.51 18.56
C PRO A 60 25.25 5.37 18.60
N GLU A 61 25.41 4.76 19.77
CA GLU A 61 26.26 3.59 19.93
C GLU A 61 26.00 2.65 18.75
N ALA A 62 27.04 2.27 18.03
CA ALA A 62 26.87 1.41 16.87
C ALA A 62 26.12 0.17 17.34
N THR A 63 24.89 0.02 16.91
CA THR A 63 24.11 -1.19 17.17
C THR A 63 25.00 -2.36 16.74
N PRO A 64 25.30 -3.33 17.61
CA PRO A 64 26.13 -4.46 17.23
C PRO A 64 25.56 -5.04 15.93
N ALA A 65 26.44 -5.32 14.96
CA ALA A 65 26.05 -5.84 13.67
C ALA A 65 25.14 -7.06 13.88
N SER A 66 23.84 -6.90 13.69
CA SER A 66 22.90 -7.99 13.81
C SER A 66 23.22 -9.02 12.72
N THR A 67 23.22 -10.29 13.06
CA THR A 67 23.35 -11.37 12.07
C THR A 67 22.29 -11.17 11.00
N PRO A 68 22.65 -11.16 9.70
CA PRO A 68 21.67 -11.01 8.64
C PRO A 68 20.59 -12.08 8.73
N THR A 69 19.34 -11.69 8.63
CA THR A 69 18.21 -12.62 8.55
C THR A 69 18.27 -13.38 7.23
N PRO A 70 18.27 -14.71 7.22
CA PRO A 70 18.33 -15.48 5.97
C PRO A 70 17.04 -15.32 5.15
N PRO A 71 17.10 -15.49 3.81
CA PRO A 71 15.97 -15.21 2.92
C PRO A 71 14.70 -16.02 3.24
N ASP A 72 14.83 -17.24 3.65
CA ASP A 72 13.72 -18.14 4.05
C ASP A 72 12.96 -17.59 5.26
N GLN A 73 13.63 -16.97 6.21
CA GLN A 73 12.99 -16.27 7.34
C GLN A 73 12.54 -14.85 6.97
N LEU A 74 13.27 -14.19 6.08
CA LEU A 74 12.99 -12.80 5.69
C LEU A 74 11.66 -12.67 4.95
N PHE A 75 11.31 -13.67 4.12
CA PHE A 75 10.08 -13.71 3.32
C PHE A 75 9.03 -14.66 3.89
N ASP A 76 9.24 -15.22 5.07
CA ASP A 76 8.31 -16.14 5.70
C ASP A 76 7.01 -15.43 6.11
N VAL A 77 5.89 -16.05 5.73
CA VAL A 77 4.53 -15.66 6.11
C VAL A 77 3.75 -16.86 6.68
N SER A 78 4.43 -17.97 6.95
CA SER A 78 3.82 -19.18 7.53
C SER A 78 3.22 -18.87 8.90
N GLY A 79 2.05 -19.46 9.17
CA GLY A 79 1.31 -19.24 10.42
C GLY A 79 0.63 -17.87 10.56
N LYS A 80 0.83 -16.91 9.64
CA LYS A 80 0.10 -15.64 9.65
C LYS A 80 -1.36 -15.83 9.28
N THR A 81 -2.24 -15.07 9.93
CA THR A 81 -3.67 -14.96 9.58
C THR A 81 -3.85 -13.85 8.54
N VAL A 82 -4.31 -14.24 7.34
CA VAL A 82 -4.42 -13.35 6.18
C VAL A 82 -5.86 -13.28 5.70
N VAL A 83 -6.43 -12.09 5.67
CA VAL A 83 -7.79 -11.84 5.15
C VAL A 83 -7.69 -11.24 3.74
N VAL A 84 -8.34 -11.85 2.74
CA VAL A 84 -8.36 -11.39 1.36
C VAL A 84 -9.77 -11.11 0.88
N THR A 85 -10.14 -9.83 0.80
CA THR A 85 -11.45 -9.43 0.26
C THR A 85 -11.50 -9.60 -1.26
N GLY A 86 -12.62 -10.10 -1.79
CA GLY A 86 -12.71 -10.45 -3.21
C GLY A 86 -11.80 -11.62 -3.61
N GLY A 87 -11.46 -12.51 -2.65
CA GLY A 87 -10.49 -13.61 -2.81
C GLY A 87 -10.96 -14.80 -3.65
N THR A 88 -12.21 -14.80 -4.11
CA THR A 88 -12.79 -15.97 -4.81
C THR A 88 -12.40 -16.08 -6.29
N ARG A 89 -11.83 -15.05 -6.89
CA ARG A 89 -11.44 -15.04 -8.32
C ARG A 89 -10.43 -13.95 -8.64
N GLY A 90 -9.85 -14.01 -9.85
CA GLY A 90 -8.94 -12.99 -10.39
C GLY A 90 -7.76 -12.71 -9.47
N ILE A 91 -7.39 -11.45 -9.35
CA ILE A 91 -6.24 -11.00 -8.54
C ILE A 91 -6.34 -11.47 -7.09
N GLY A 92 -7.52 -11.34 -6.46
CA GLY A 92 -7.70 -11.79 -5.08
C GLY A 92 -7.47 -13.29 -4.90
N ARG A 93 -7.88 -14.11 -5.88
CA ARG A 93 -7.61 -15.56 -5.88
C ARG A 93 -6.13 -15.88 -6.05
N MET A 94 -5.41 -15.11 -6.89
CA MET A 94 -3.96 -15.26 -7.06
C MET A 94 -3.22 -14.95 -5.76
N ILE A 95 -3.63 -13.87 -5.09
CA ILE A 95 -3.08 -13.47 -3.79
C ILE A 95 -3.36 -14.54 -2.72
N ALA A 96 -4.64 -14.96 -2.58
CA ALA A 96 -5.04 -15.96 -1.61
C ALA A 96 -4.29 -17.28 -1.82
N GLY A 97 -4.18 -17.75 -3.07
CA GLY A 97 -3.44 -18.96 -3.41
C GLY A 97 -1.96 -18.87 -3.05
N GLY A 98 -1.32 -17.73 -3.28
CA GLY A 98 0.07 -17.52 -2.89
C GLY A 98 0.28 -17.59 -1.37
N PHE A 99 -0.59 -16.98 -0.58
CA PHE A 99 -0.52 -17.05 0.89
C PHE A 99 -0.80 -18.45 1.43
N VAL A 100 -1.80 -19.15 0.87
CA VAL A 100 -2.08 -20.55 1.25
C VAL A 100 -0.86 -21.44 0.97
N ALA A 101 -0.28 -21.32 -0.22
CA ALA A 101 0.91 -22.11 -0.60
C ALA A 101 2.14 -21.76 0.26
N ALA A 102 2.21 -20.55 0.80
CA ALA A 102 3.25 -20.08 1.73
C ALA A 102 2.98 -20.44 3.20
N GLY A 103 1.94 -21.25 3.50
CA GLY A 103 1.65 -21.77 4.83
C GLY A 103 0.89 -20.79 5.75
N ALA A 104 0.29 -19.74 5.21
CA ALA A 104 -0.59 -18.86 5.97
C ALA A 104 -1.99 -19.47 6.14
N THR A 105 -2.70 -19.06 7.20
CA THR A 105 -4.14 -19.28 7.35
C THR A 105 -4.87 -18.16 6.61
N VAL A 106 -5.63 -18.50 5.57
CA VAL A 106 -6.26 -17.52 4.69
C VAL A 106 -7.78 -17.51 4.84
N ILE A 107 -8.34 -16.32 4.99
CA ILE A 107 -9.78 -16.10 4.97
C ILE A 107 -10.15 -15.33 3.71
N VAL A 108 -10.91 -15.94 2.79
CA VAL A 108 -11.40 -15.26 1.59
C VAL A 108 -12.82 -14.75 1.79
N ALA A 109 -13.10 -13.55 1.26
CA ALA A 109 -14.45 -12.98 1.34
C ALA A 109 -14.98 -12.58 -0.04
N SER A 110 -16.28 -12.78 -0.25
CA SER A 110 -17.04 -12.32 -1.41
C SER A 110 -18.53 -12.28 -1.08
N ARG A 111 -19.34 -11.60 -1.91
CA ARG A 111 -20.80 -11.47 -1.69
C ARG A 111 -21.60 -12.77 -1.87
N LYS A 112 -21.10 -13.70 -2.68
CA LYS A 112 -21.81 -14.93 -3.03
C LYS A 112 -21.27 -16.09 -2.22
N ALA A 113 -22.08 -16.64 -1.31
CA ALA A 113 -21.71 -17.76 -0.44
C ALA A 113 -21.19 -18.97 -1.26
N GLU A 114 -21.90 -19.38 -2.31
CA GLU A 114 -21.48 -20.50 -3.18
C GLU A 114 -20.09 -20.29 -3.80
N ALA A 115 -19.76 -19.04 -4.21
CA ALA A 115 -18.46 -18.73 -4.76
C ALA A 115 -17.36 -18.68 -3.69
N VAL A 116 -17.72 -18.36 -2.46
CA VAL A 116 -16.82 -18.38 -1.30
C VAL A 116 -16.49 -19.82 -0.93
N GLU A 117 -17.51 -20.66 -0.79
CA GLU A 117 -17.37 -22.10 -0.49
C GLU A 117 -16.50 -22.79 -1.54
N ALA A 118 -16.85 -22.68 -2.82
CA ALA A 118 -16.07 -23.30 -3.91
C ALA A 118 -14.60 -22.82 -3.92
N ALA A 119 -14.35 -21.53 -3.67
CA ALA A 119 -12.99 -21.01 -3.67
C ALA A 119 -12.18 -21.45 -2.44
N SER A 120 -12.80 -21.50 -1.26
CA SER A 120 -12.13 -22.00 -0.06
C SER A 120 -11.81 -23.49 -0.13
N ASP A 121 -12.74 -24.31 -0.65
CA ASP A 121 -12.53 -25.75 -0.86
C ASP A 121 -11.36 -26.03 -1.81
N GLU A 122 -11.34 -25.34 -2.97
CA GLU A 122 -10.24 -25.49 -3.90
C GLU A 122 -8.89 -25.05 -3.32
N LEU A 123 -8.85 -23.95 -2.52
CA LEU A 123 -7.63 -23.49 -1.88
C LEU A 123 -7.19 -24.40 -0.73
N SER A 124 -8.13 -25.03 -0.04
CA SER A 124 -7.86 -25.92 1.08
C SER A 124 -7.10 -27.19 0.66
N ALA A 125 -7.06 -27.49 -0.63
CA ALA A 125 -6.19 -28.54 -1.17
C ALA A 125 -4.69 -28.22 -1.03
N PHE A 126 -4.32 -26.97 -0.80
CA PHE A 126 -2.93 -26.49 -0.74
C PHE A 126 -2.52 -25.99 0.66
N GLY A 127 -3.46 -25.82 1.59
CA GLY A 127 -3.21 -25.34 2.95
C GLY A 127 -4.48 -24.91 3.65
N VAL A 128 -4.41 -24.05 4.66
CA VAL A 128 -5.58 -23.63 5.45
C VAL A 128 -6.28 -22.46 4.77
N CYS A 129 -7.51 -22.68 4.32
CA CYS A 129 -8.35 -21.64 3.75
C CYS A 129 -9.79 -21.76 4.20
N THR A 130 -10.39 -20.69 4.67
CA THR A 130 -11.82 -20.58 5.00
C THR A 130 -12.45 -19.43 4.24
N GLY A 131 -13.77 -19.33 4.26
CA GLY A 131 -14.47 -18.32 3.50
C GLY A 131 -15.64 -17.69 4.25
N VAL A 132 -15.83 -16.38 4.07
CA VAL A 132 -16.95 -15.61 4.66
C VAL A 132 -17.71 -14.87 3.57
N ALA A 133 -19.04 -15.00 3.56
CA ALA A 133 -19.90 -14.27 2.63
C ALA A 133 -20.17 -12.86 3.16
N ALA A 134 -19.66 -11.82 2.49
CA ALA A 134 -19.81 -10.43 2.94
C ALA A 134 -20.03 -9.45 1.79
N ASP A 135 -20.93 -8.49 1.97
CA ASP A 135 -21.11 -7.34 1.08
C ASP A 135 -20.38 -6.11 1.65
N LEU A 136 -19.19 -5.87 1.12
CA LEU A 136 -18.31 -4.77 1.56
C LEU A 136 -18.64 -3.43 0.91
N SER A 137 -19.71 -3.34 0.12
CA SER A 137 -20.20 -2.07 -0.42
C SER A 137 -20.98 -1.25 0.61
N THR A 138 -21.25 -1.81 1.80
CA THR A 138 -21.94 -1.15 2.90
C THR A 138 -21.10 -1.18 4.18
N GLU A 139 -21.25 -0.15 5.01
CA GLU A 139 -20.57 -0.08 6.31
C GLU A 139 -20.96 -1.24 7.22
N ASP A 140 -22.26 -1.58 7.27
CA ASP A 140 -22.78 -2.69 8.09
C ASP A 140 -22.23 -4.05 7.64
N GLY A 141 -22.10 -4.27 6.33
CA GLY A 141 -21.49 -5.48 5.78
C GLY A 141 -20.02 -5.62 6.17
N ALA A 142 -19.25 -4.53 6.12
CA ALA A 142 -17.86 -4.52 6.55
C ALA A 142 -17.72 -4.77 8.07
N ARG A 143 -18.63 -4.21 8.87
CA ARG A 143 -18.66 -4.42 10.33
C ARG A 143 -18.93 -5.90 10.66
N ARG A 144 -20.00 -6.47 10.10
CA ARG A 144 -20.36 -7.89 10.34
C ARG A 144 -19.26 -8.84 9.88
N PHE A 145 -18.60 -8.52 8.76
CA PHE A 145 -17.47 -9.31 8.29
C PHE A 145 -16.32 -9.35 9.29
N ALA A 146 -15.96 -8.19 9.86
CA ALA A 146 -14.91 -8.14 10.88
C ALA A 146 -15.31 -8.87 12.18
N GLU A 147 -16.58 -8.78 12.60
CA GLU A 147 -17.12 -9.50 13.76
C GLU A 147 -17.08 -11.02 13.55
N GLU A 148 -17.47 -11.50 12.37
CA GLU A 148 -17.47 -12.93 12.03
C GLU A 148 -16.04 -13.50 11.98
N VAL A 149 -15.11 -12.79 11.31
CA VAL A 149 -13.71 -13.19 11.31
C VAL A 149 -13.11 -13.17 12.71
N GLY A 150 -13.39 -12.12 13.49
CA GLY A 150 -12.86 -11.95 14.84
C GLY A 150 -13.35 -13.00 15.86
N ALA A 151 -14.50 -13.62 15.62
CA ALA A 151 -15.01 -14.70 16.46
C ALA A 151 -14.12 -15.96 16.41
N GLU A 152 -13.51 -16.25 15.27
CA GLU A 152 -12.64 -17.41 15.06
C GLU A 152 -11.14 -17.03 15.06
N HIS A 153 -10.83 -15.82 14.62
CA HIS A 153 -9.47 -15.31 14.45
C HIS A 153 -9.30 -13.98 15.21
N PRO A 154 -9.01 -14.00 16.51
CA PRO A 154 -8.87 -12.77 17.32
C PRO A 154 -7.64 -11.92 16.93
N VAL A 155 -6.71 -12.47 16.15
CA VAL A 155 -5.55 -11.77 15.59
C VAL A 155 -5.55 -11.93 14.08
N VAL A 156 -5.41 -10.81 13.36
CA VAL A 156 -5.21 -10.75 11.90
C VAL A 156 -3.89 -10.06 11.63
N ASP A 157 -2.97 -10.75 10.97
CA ASP A 157 -1.66 -10.20 10.63
C ASP A 157 -1.69 -9.38 9.35
N VAL A 158 -2.52 -9.79 8.38
CA VAL A 158 -2.57 -9.18 7.05
C VAL A 158 -4.00 -9.01 6.58
N LEU A 159 -4.38 -7.78 6.24
CA LEU A 159 -5.64 -7.46 5.57
C LEU A 159 -5.35 -7.02 4.12
N VAL A 160 -5.84 -7.76 3.13
CA VAL A 160 -5.77 -7.42 1.72
C VAL A 160 -7.13 -6.90 1.24
N ASN A 161 -7.23 -5.61 1.04
CA ASN A 161 -8.39 -4.94 0.47
C ASN A 161 -8.34 -5.04 -1.05
N ASN A 162 -8.86 -6.14 -1.60
CA ASN A 162 -8.88 -6.39 -3.05
C ASN A 162 -10.29 -6.33 -3.66
N ALA A 163 -11.36 -6.48 -2.87
CA ALA A 163 -12.72 -6.35 -3.40
C ALA A 163 -12.90 -5.03 -4.15
N GLY A 164 -13.45 -5.11 -5.37
CA GLY A 164 -13.62 -3.94 -6.20
C GLY A 164 -14.61 -4.15 -7.35
N ALA A 165 -15.12 -3.05 -7.86
CA ALA A 165 -15.99 -2.96 -9.01
C ALA A 165 -15.41 -2.00 -10.05
N THR A 166 -15.79 -2.20 -11.30
CA THR A 166 -15.52 -1.27 -12.40
C THR A 166 -16.81 -0.91 -13.13
N TRP A 167 -16.77 0.24 -13.80
CA TRP A 167 -17.77 0.66 -14.75
C TRP A 167 -17.08 1.38 -15.91
N GLY A 168 -17.45 1.02 -17.13
CA GLY A 168 -16.95 1.65 -18.34
C GLY A 168 -18.10 1.87 -19.31
N ALA A 169 -18.23 3.09 -19.79
CA ALA A 169 -19.24 3.53 -20.76
C ALA A 169 -18.78 4.85 -21.40
N PRO A 170 -19.34 5.27 -22.55
CA PRO A 170 -19.14 6.61 -23.09
C PRO A 170 -19.45 7.68 -22.05
N LEU A 171 -18.72 8.80 -22.07
CA LEU A 171 -18.83 9.87 -21.06
C LEU A 171 -20.28 10.30 -20.78
N ALA A 172 -21.10 10.43 -21.83
CA ALA A 172 -22.50 10.86 -21.72
C ALA A 172 -23.43 9.84 -21.02
N GLU A 173 -22.99 8.59 -20.85
CA GLU A 173 -23.77 7.49 -20.25
C GLU A 173 -23.39 7.23 -18.78
N HIS A 174 -22.47 7.99 -18.21
CA HIS A 174 -22.12 7.91 -16.80
C HIS A 174 -23.14 8.64 -15.95
N ASP A 175 -23.86 7.89 -15.12
CA ASP A 175 -24.84 8.40 -14.15
C ASP A 175 -24.36 8.29 -12.70
N ALA A 176 -25.13 8.85 -11.76
CA ALA A 176 -24.81 8.79 -10.34
C ALA A 176 -24.75 7.36 -9.81
N ALA A 177 -25.63 6.46 -10.28
CA ALA A 177 -25.69 5.09 -9.81
C ALA A 177 -24.42 4.29 -10.20
N SER A 178 -23.87 4.54 -11.40
CA SER A 178 -22.61 3.94 -11.83
C SER A 178 -21.42 4.41 -10.98
N TRP A 179 -21.42 5.69 -10.59
CA TRP A 179 -20.42 6.24 -9.67
C TRP A 179 -20.54 5.64 -8.26
N ASP A 180 -21.73 5.65 -7.68
CA ASP A 180 -22.01 5.12 -6.34
C ASP A 180 -21.61 3.65 -6.25
N ARG A 181 -21.95 2.85 -7.24
CA ARG A 181 -21.58 1.43 -7.31
C ARG A 181 -20.07 1.21 -7.19
N VAL A 182 -19.27 2.07 -7.84
CA VAL A 182 -17.81 1.95 -7.84
C VAL A 182 -17.22 2.55 -6.56
N LEU A 183 -17.62 3.76 -6.17
CA LEU A 183 -17.06 4.46 -5.02
C LEU A 183 -17.41 3.77 -3.70
N ASN A 184 -18.64 3.27 -3.55
CA ASN A 184 -19.06 2.59 -2.32
C ASN A 184 -18.20 1.36 -2.03
N LEU A 185 -17.89 0.54 -3.04
CA LEU A 185 -17.05 -0.64 -2.82
C LEU A 185 -15.56 -0.31 -2.82
N ASN A 186 -15.08 0.46 -3.82
CA ASN A 186 -13.65 0.65 -4.02
C ASN A 186 -13.02 1.61 -3.01
N VAL A 187 -13.78 2.57 -2.47
CA VAL A 187 -13.26 3.60 -1.57
C VAL A 187 -13.83 3.43 -0.17
N GLN A 188 -15.14 3.54 -0.02
CA GLN A 188 -15.78 3.42 1.29
C GLN A 188 -15.61 1.99 1.86
N GLY A 189 -15.76 0.96 1.02
CA GLY A 189 -15.55 -0.43 1.42
C GLY A 189 -14.13 -0.69 1.94
N VAL A 190 -13.10 -0.16 1.28
CA VAL A 190 -11.70 -0.25 1.74
C VAL A 190 -11.53 0.46 3.09
N PHE A 191 -12.11 1.64 3.25
CA PHE A 191 -12.02 2.39 4.50
C PHE A 191 -12.77 1.67 5.64
N HIS A 192 -14.01 1.26 5.43
CA HIS A 192 -14.83 0.61 6.46
C HIS A 192 -14.24 -0.76 6.85
N THR A 193 -13.81 -1.57 5.89
CA THR A 193 -13.16 -2.84 6.18
C THR A 193 -11.91 -2.62 7.03
N THR A 194 -11.04 -1.70 6.65
CA THR A 194 -9.84 -1.38 7.45
C THR A 194 -10.23 -0.89 8.85
N LYS A 195 -11.22 0.02 8.97
CA LYS A 195 -11.72 0.55 10.24
C LYS A 195 -12.17 -0.54 11.20
N PHE A 196 -12.98 -1.49 10.71
CA PHE A 196 -13.56 -2.53 11.58
C PHE A 196 -12.57 -3.66 11.88
N PHE A 197 -11.57 -3.88 11.04
CA PHE A 197 -10.47 -4.80 11.30
C PHE A 197 -9.38 -4.25 12.23
N LEU A 198 -9.37 -2.94 12.56
CA LEU A 198 -8.33 -2.35 13.41
C LEU A 198 -8.10 -3.11 14.72
N PRO A 199 -9.13 -3.50 15.52
CA PRO A 199 -8.90 -4.22 16.76
C PRO A 199 -8.19 -5.56 16.55
N LEU A 200 -8.48 -6.27 15.44
CA LEU A 200 -7.88 -7.56 15.12
C LEU A 200 -6.44 -7.40 14.61
N LEU A 201 -6.17 -6.33 13.86
CA LEU A 201 -4.84 -5.98 13.37
C LEU A 201 -3.93 -5.50 14.52
N GLU A 202 -4.46 -4.74 15.47
CA GLU A 202 -3.71 -4.23 16.62
C GLU A 202 -3.43 -5.32 17.67
N ALA A 203 -4.24 -6.37 17.72
CA ALA A 203 -4.17 -7.40 18.78
C ALA A 203 -2.82 -8.15 18.83
N GLY A 204 -2.16 -8.38 17.69
CA GLY A 204 -0.85 -9.05 17.60
C GLY A 204 0.29 -8.15 17.15
N ALA A 205 0.01 -6.88 16.82
CA ALA A 205 0.96 -5.99 16.18
C ALA A 205 1.90 -5.30 17.17
N THR A 206 3.16 -5.16 16.77
CA THR A 206 4.18 -4.37 17.49
C THR A 206 4.89 -3.45 16.49
N ALA A 207 5.77 -2.56 16.97
CA ALA A 207 6.60 -1.73 16.10
C ALA A 207 7.64 -2.55 15.32
N ASP A 208 8.11 -3.66 15.88
CA ASP A 208 9.09 -4.56 15.25
C ASP A 208 8.44 -5.58 14.29
N GLU A 209 7.23 -6.02 14.63
CA GLU A 209 6.40 -6.92 13.82
C GLU A 209 5.01 -6.26 13.63
N PRO A 210 4.91 -5.23 12.77
CA PRO A 210 3.65 -4.55 12.52
C PRO A 210 2.68 -5.43 11.74
N ALA A 211 1.37 -5.28 11.96
CA ALA A 211 0.37 -5.83 11.06
C ALA A 211 0.41 -5.12 9.69
N ARG A 212 -0.19 -5.72 8.69
CA ARG A 212 -0.13 -5.26 7.29
C ARG A 212 -1.51 -4.98 6.72
N VAL A 213 -1.69 -3.82 6.14
CA VAL A 213 -2.84 -3.52 5.27
C VAL A 213 -2.31 -3.33 3.84
N ILE A 214 -2.79 -4.15 2.92
CA ILE A 214 -2.42 -4.11 1.50
C ILE A 214 -3.67 -3.75 0.69
N ASN A 215 -3.70 -2.56 0.13
CA ASN A 215 -4.80 -2.10 -0.70
C ASN A 215 -4.51 -2.40 -2.17
N ILE A 216 -5.45 -3.00 -2.89
CA ILE A 216 -5.31 -3.23 -4.32
C ILE A 216 -5.86 -2.03 -5.08
N GLY A 217 -4.92 -1.20 -5.53
CA GLY A 217 -5.16 -0.07 -6.41
C GLY A 217 -5.34 -0.48 -7.87
N SER A 218 -4.78 0.29 -8.78
CA SER A 218 -4.64 0.03 -10.22
C SER A 218 -3.64 1.01 -10.80
N ILE A 219 -2.97 0.66 -11.89
CA ILE A 219 -2.26 1.65 -12.70
C ILE A 219 -3.18 2.75 -13.22
N ASP A 220 -4.48 2.50 -13.40
CA ASP A 220 -5.49 3.50 -13.79
C ASP A 220 -5.67 4.62 -12.75
N GLY A 221 -5.17 4.44 -11.53
CA GLY A 221 -5.07 5.50 -10.54
C GLY A 221 -3.73 6.28 -10.59
N ILE A 222 -2.82 5.91 -11.50
CA ILE A 222 -1.50 6.53 -11.71
C ILE A 222 -1.46 7.26 -13.06
N HIS A 223 -1.89 6.59 -14.13
CA HIS A 223 -1.95 7.15 -15.48
C HIS A 223 -3.39 7.12 -16.02
N VAL A 224 -3.64 7.83 -17.10
CA VAL A 224 -4.96 7.87 -17.74
C VAL A 224 -5.14 6.62 -18.62
N PRO A 225 -6.16 5.77 -18.36
CA PRO A 225 -6.43 4.62 -19.18
C PRO A 225 -7.05 5.02 -20.54
N VAL A 226 -6.93 4.13 -21.53
CA VAL A 226 -7.60 4.29 -22.83
C VAL A 226 -9.13 4.07 -22.71
N LEU A 227 -9.54 3.24 -21.75
CA LEU A 227 -10.95 2.91 -21.52
C LEU A 227 -11.67 4.04 -20.78
N GLU A 228 -12.91 4.33 -21.16
CA GLU A 228 -13.76 5.32 -20.50
C GLU A 228 -14.30 4.80 -19.16
N SER A 229 -13.41 4.59 -18.20
CA SER A 229 -13.69 4.08 -16.85
C SER A 229 -13.48 5.15 -15.77
N TYR A 230 -14.12 6.30 -15.92
CA TYR A 230 -13.91 7.51 -15.12
C TYR A 230 -14.02 7.28 -13.62
N SER A 231 -15.14 6.69 -13.16
CA SER A 231 -15.38 6.41 -11.74
C SER A 231 -14.35 5.40 -11.18
N TYR A 232 -13.94 4.42 -11.99
CA TYR A 232 -12.93 3.44 -11.60
C TYR A 232 -11.56 4.10 -11.40
N SER A 233 -11.08 4.86 -12.39
CA SER A 233 -9.78 5.57 -12.29
C SER A 233 -9.77 6.52 -11.08
N ALA A 234 -10.83 7.31 -10.92
CA ALA A 234 -10.98 8.20 -9.77
C ALA A 234 -10.95 7.42 -8.43
N SER A 235 -11.66 6.28 -8.35
CA SER A 235 -11.66 5.43 -7.16
C SER A 235 -10.28 4.87 -6.83
N LYS A 236 -9.52 4.46 -7.84
CA LYS A 236 -8.18 3.89 -7.64
C LYS A 236 -7.15 4.96 -7.23
N ALA A 237 -7.24 6.16 -7.77
CA ALA A 237 -6.48 7.32 -7.29
C ALA A 237 -6.84 7.65 -5.83
N ALA A 238 -8.11 7.61 -5.47
CA ALA A 238 -8.57 7.80 -4.10
C ALA A 238 -8.00 6.74 -3.14
N VAL A 239 -7.97 5.46 -3.53
CA VAL A 239 -7.34 4.38 -2.76
C VAL A 239 -5.85 4.63 -2.53
N HIS A 240 -5.12 5.12 -3.54
CA HIS A 240 -3.71 5.47 -3.39
C HIS A 240 -3.49 6.58 -2.36
N GLN A 241 -4.35 7.61 -2.35
CA GLN A 241 -4.27 8.68 -1.36
C GLN A 241 -4.73 8.23 0.03
N LEU A 242 -5.80 7.43 0.11
CA LEU A 242 -6.28 6.82 1.37
C LEU A 242 -5.19 5.95 2.01
N THR A 243 -4.46 5.18 1.20
CA THR A 243 -3.30 4.38 1.66
C THR A 243 -2.28 5.23 2.40
N ARG A 244 -1.88 6.38 1.84
CA ARG A 244 -0.92 7.30 2.48
C ARG A 244 -1.46 7.88 3.79
N HIS A 245 -2.75 8.22 3.80
CA HIS A 245 -3.40 8.78 5.00
C HIS A 245 -3.47 7.76 6.14
N LEU A 246 -3.90 6.53 5.82
CA LEU A 246 -3.95 5.43 6.79
C LEU A 246 -2.55 5.05 7.27
N ALA A 247 -1.56 4.97 6.38
CA ALA A 247 -0.17 4.69 6.73
C ALA A 247 0.36 5.65 7.79
N ARG A 248 0.13 6.96 7.60
CA ARG A 248 0.55 7.97 8.57
C ARG A 248 -0.16 7.82 9.93
N ARG A 249 -1.45 7.45 9.91
CA ARG A 249 -2.27 7.37 11.14
C ARG A 249 -2.00 6.12 11.95
N LEU A 250 -1.72 4.98 11.27
CA LEU A 250 -1.65 3.66 11.88
C LEU A 250 -0.22 3.21 12.24
N ALA A 251 0.81 3.93 11.75
CA ALA A 251 2.18 3.69 12.18
C ALA A 251 2.33 4.00 13.69
N PRO A 252 3.25 3.27 14.41
CA PRO A 252 4.23 2.32 13.88
C PRO A 252 3.75 0.86 13.84
N THR A 253 2.59 0.53 14.42
CA THR A 253 2.13 -0.84 14.64
C THR A 253 1.44 -1.47 13.43
N ILE A 254 1.01 -0.67 12.45
CA ILE A 254 0.40 -1.17 11.22
C ILE A 254 1.03 -0.46 10.03
N THR A 255 1.57 -1.20 9.06
CA THR A 255 1.95 -0.64 7.78
C THR A 255 0.79 -0.70 6.79
N VAL A 256 0.64 0.32 5.95
CA VAL A 256 -0.39 0.39 4.92
C VAL A 256 0.25 0.72 3.59
N ASN A 257 0.15 -0.20 2.62
CA ASN A 257 0.69 -0.01 1.28
C ASN A 257 -0.36 -0.33 0.22
N ALA A 258 -0.19 0.20 -0.97
CA ALA A 258 -0.99 -0.15 -2.14
C ALA A 258 -0.15 -0.90 -3.17
N VAL A 259 -0.75 -1.91 -3.78
CA VAL A 259 -0.27 -2.52 -5.03
C VAL A 259 -1.13 -1.97 -6.15
N ALA A 260 -0.52 -1.53 -7.24
CA ALA A 260 -1.21 -1.00 -8.43
C ALA A 260 -1.00 -1.97 -9.61
N PRO A 261 -1.89 -2.98 -9.78
CA PRO A 261 -1.77 -3.92 -10.89
C PRO A 261 -2.00 -3.26 -12.25
N GLY A 262 -1.26 -3.71 -13.24
CA GLY A 262 -1.56 -3.58 -14.65
C GLY A 262 -2.50 -4.70 -15.14
N PRO A 263 -2.39 -5.11 -16.42
CA PRO A 263 -3.21 -6.18 -17.00
C PRO A 263 -2.90 -7.55 -16.39
N PHE A 264 -3.90 -8.17 -15.76
CA PHE A 264 -3.86 -9.53 -15.24
C PHE A 264 -5.07 -10.33 -15.72
N PRO A 265 -4.96 -11.67 -15.89
CA PRO A 265 -6.10 -12.52 -16.20
C PRO A 265 -7.16 -12.44 -15.08
N SER A 266 -8.34 -11.92 -15.41
CA SER A 266 -9.44 -11.81 -14.46
C SER A 266 -10.78 -11.73 -15.22
N LYS A 267 -11.89 -12.02 -14.56
CA LYS A 267 -13.22 -11.85 -15.18
C LYS A 267 -13.46 -10.40 -15.62
N MET A 268 -12.90 -9.44 -14.91
CA MET A 268 -13.01 -8.00 -15.23
C MET A 268 -12.30 -7.67 -16.56
N MET A 269 -11.19 -8.33 -16.84
CA MET A 269 -10.37 -8.13 -18.04
C MET A 269 -10.63 -9.15 -19.15
N ALA A 270 -11.51 -10.13 -18.94
CA ALA A 270 -11.67 -11.26 -19.87
C ALA A 270 -11.97 -10.81 -21.31
N ALA A 271 -13.02 -9.99 -21.51
CA ALA A 271 -13.37 -9.49 -22.83
C ALA A 271 -12.27 -8.62 -23.46
N THR A 272 -11.59 -7.79 -22.65
CA THR A 272 -10.49 -6.94 -23.12
C THR A 272 -9.28 -7.77 -23.53
N LEU A 273 -8.94 -8.79 -22.74
CA LEU A 273 -7.81 -9.69 -23.07
C LEU A 273 -8.12 -10.63 -24.24
N GLU A 274 -9.37 -11.05 -24.40
CA GLU A 274 -9.81 -11.81 -25.57
C GLU A 274 -9.66 -10.98 -26.85
N ALA A 275 -10.06 -9.71 -26.81
CA ALA A 275 -10.02 -8.84 -27.99
C ALA A 275 -8.63 -8.25 -28.28
N PHE A 276 -7.84 -7.92 -27.23
CA PHE A 276 -6.62 -7.10 -27.35
C PHE A 276 -5.43 -7.65 -26.54
N GLY A 277 -5.48 -8.88 -26.05
CA GLY A 277 -4.44 -9.43 -25.13
C GLY A 277 -3.03 -9.42 -25.72
N GLU A 278 -2.88 -9.75 -26.99
CA GLU A 278 -1.58 -9.71 -27.68
C GLU A 278 -1.05 -8.28 -27.83
N GLN A 279 -1.90 -7.33 -28.18
CA GLN A 279 -1.52 -5.91 -28.28
C GLN A 279 -1.16 -5.32 -26.93
N ILE A 280 -1.90 -5.66 -25.87
CA ILE A 280 -1.63 -5.24 -24.50
C ILE A 280 -0.28 -5.82 -24.04
N ALA A 281 -0.04 -7.11 -24.28
CA ALA A 281 1.23 -7.75 -23.96
C ALA A 281 2.39 -7.12 -24.74
N ALA A 282 2.21 -6.89 -26.05
CA ALA A 282 3.22 -6.27 -26.90
C ALA A 282 3.51 -4.80 -26.51
N GLY A 283 2.50 -4.08 -26.01
CA GLY A 283 2.63 -2.70 -25.52
C GLY A 283 3.39 -2.59 -24.19
N ALA A 284 3.31 -3.62 -23.33
CA ALA A 284 4.05 -3.62 -22.08
C ALA A 284 5.57 -3.69 -22.31
N PRO A 285 6.40 -2.92 -21.60
CA PRO A 285 7.86 -3.05 -21.67
C PRO A 285 8.36 -4.49 -21.45
N LEU A 286 7.78 -5.24 -20.50
CA LEU A 286 8.14 -6.65 -20.26
C LEU A 286 7.47 -7.65 -21.24
N LYS A 287 6.75 -7.17 -22.27
CA LYS A 287 6.17 -7.98 -23.37
C LYS A 287 5.28 -9.15 -22.92
N ARG A 288 4.61 -8.99 -21.78
CA ARG A 288 3.65 -9.95 -21.26
C ARG A 288 2.62 -9.29 -20.34
N ILE A 289 1.50 -9.95 -20.14
CA ILE A 289 0.57 -9.65 -19.04
C ILE A 289 1.06 -10.28 -17.74
N GLY A 290 0.53 -9.81 -16.61
CA GLY A 290 0.86 -10.35 -15.29
C GLY A 290 0.44 -11.80 -15.09
N ARG A 291 1.13 -12.51 -14.20
CA ARG A 291 0.89 -13.91 -13.83
C ARG A 291 0.50 -14.00 -12.35
N PRO A 292 -0.13 -15.08 -11.89
CA PRO A 292 -0.46 -15.28 -10.48
C PRO A 292 0.71 -15.02 -9.53
N ASP A 293 1.91 -15.51 -9.88
CA ASP A 293 3.11 -15.39 -9.05
C ASP A 293 3.60 -13.93 -8.92
N ASP A 294 3.34 -13.07 -9.92
CA ASP A 294 3.69 -11.66 -9.84
C ASP A 294 2.87 -10.96 -8.73
N MET A 295 1.59 -11.32 -8.57
CA MET A 295 0.74 -10.76 -7.51
C MET A 295 1.01 -11.40 -6.15
N ALA A 296 1.19 -12.72 -6.11
CA ALA A 296 1.55 -13.45 -4.89
C ALA A 296 2.88 -12.92 -4.33
N GLY A 297 3.90 -12.81 -5.17
CA GLY A 297 5.24 -12.39 -4.77
C GLY A 297 5.28 -11.00 -4.12
N VAL A 298 4.65 -9.99 -4.73
CA VAL A 298 4.63 -8.64 -4.15
C VAL A 298 3.82 -8.56 -2.86
N THR A 299 2.72 -9.31 -2.75
CA THR A 299 1.90 -9.28 -1.52
C THR A 299 2.55 -10.05 -0.39
N ILE A 300 3.22 -11.16 -0.65
CA ILE A 300 4.06 -11.89 0.31
C ILE A 300 5.22 -11.00 0.78
N PHE A 301 5.92 -10.32 -0.14
CA PHE A 301 6.97 -9.37 0.21
C PHE A 301 6.45 -8.30 1.20
N LEU A 302 5.32 -7.66 0.90
CA LEU A 302 4.74 -6.63 1.77
C LEU A 302 4.25 -7.19 3.11
N ALA A 303 3.81 -8.45 3.15
CA ALA A 303 3.32 -9.13 4.34
C ALA A 303 4.42 -9.68 5.25
N SER A 304 5.59 -9.92 4.70
CA SER A 304 6.73 -10.50 5.39
C SER A 304 7.57 -9.48 6.16
N ARG A 305 8.62 -9.96 6.82
CA ARG A 305 9.63 -9.12 7.47
C ARG A 305 10.37 -8.23 6.47
N ALA A 306 10.55 -8.69 5.23
CA ALA A 306 11.19 -7.91 4.16
C ALA A 306 10.45 -6.60 3.85
N GLY A 307 9.12 -6.56 4.03
CA GLY A 307 8.28 -5.37 3.85
C GLY A 307 8.09 -4.51 5.11
N ALA A 308 8.67 -4.87 6.26
CA ALA A 308 8.38 -4.25 7.56
C ALA A 308 8.68 -2.75 7.63
N TYR A 309 9.60 -2.23 6.82
CA TYR A 309 9.96 -0.81 6.79
C TYR A 309 9.32 -0.03 5.64
N LEU A 310 8.32 -0.62 4.97
CA LEU A 310 7.56 0.01 3.91
C LEU A 310 6.16 0.40 4.42
N THR A 311 5.83 1.69 4.32
CA THR A 311 4.46 2.17 4.58
C THR A 311 4.16 3.41 3.73
N GLY A 312 2.91 3.56 3.28
CA GLY A 312 2.44 4.66 2.44
C GLY A 312 2.85 4.58 0.96
N SER A 313 3.45 3.47 0.54
CA SER A 313 3.91 3.27 -0.84
C SER A 313 2.77 2.80 -1.76
N VAL A 314 2.88 3.17 -3.04
CA VAL A 314 2.07 2.63 -4.14
C VAL A 314 3.04 1.93 -5.10
N ILE A 315 2.90 0.61 -5.24
CA ILE A 315 3.85 -0.23 -5.98
C ILE A 315 3.17 -0.72 -7.26
N PRO A 316 3.54 -0.21 -8.44
CA PRO A 316 3.05 -0.74 -9.71
C PRO A 316 3.57 -2.16 -9.97
N ILE A 317 2.66 -3.06 -10.37
CA ILE A 317 2.98 -4.41 -10.85
C ILE A 317 2.33 -4.55 -12.22
N ASP A 318 2.96 -4.01 -13.24
CA ASP A 318 2.36 -3.73 -14.53
C ASP A 318 3.27 -4.02 -15.73
N GLY A 319 4.44 -4.57 -15.49
CA GLY A 319 5.43 -4.79 -16.54
C GLY A 319 6.03 -3.51 -17.13
N GLY A 320 5.92 -2.38 -16.40
CA GLY A 320 6.50 -1.07 -16.76
C GLY A 320 5.52 -0.15 -17.49
N ILE A 321 4.25 -0.52 -17.66
CA ILE A 321 3.27 0.25 -18.44
C ILE A 321 3.09 1.68 -17.90
N ALA A 322 2.89 1.84 -16.59
CA ALA A 322 2.59 3.13 -15.99
C ALA A 322 3.81 3.96 -15.62
N THR A 323 5.01 3.38 -15.66
CA THR A 323 6.23 4.03 -15.17
C THR A 323 7.22 4.40 -16.24
N ILE A 324 7.30 3.62 -17.32
CA ILE A 324 8.28 3.81 -18.43
C ILE A 324 7.67 3.58 -19.81
N GLY A 325 6.37 3.26 -19.90
CA GLY A 325 5.63 3.04 -21.14
C GLY A 325 4.97 4.32 -21.71
#